data_3943f2d3b242c5f684d28858b3fdf171
#
_entry.id   3943f2d3b242c5f684d28858b3fdf171
#
_cell.length_a   1.000
_cell.length_b   1.000
_cell.length_c   1.000
_cell.angle_alpha   90.00
_cell.angle_beta   90.00
_cell.angle_gamma   90.00
#
_symmetry.space_group_name_H-M   'P 1'
#
loop_
_entity.id
_entity.type
_entity.pdbx_description
1 polymer ?
#
loop_
_entity_poly.entity_id
_entity_poly.type
_entity_poly.pdbx_seq_one_letter_code
_entity_poly.pdbx_strand_id
1 'polypeptide(L)'
;PFQHASPAVLKLMKRPAHAENTLARIKKWREIAPNIVLRSTFVVGFPGETEEDFQILLDWLDEAELDRVGCFKYSPVEGARANELPDHVPEDIQQDRWERFMAKAQEISTRKLARRVGQTMTVLIDDVDEEGAVGRTIADAPNIDGMVYLNDYFDCAAGDFVEVKITHSDEYDLWAEVISA
;
A
#
# COMPACT_ATOMS: atom_id res chain seq x y z
N PRO A 1 -2.47 -1.56 -11.46
CA PRO A 1 -1.15 -1.27 -10.90
C PRO A 1 -0.44 -0.18 -11.69
N PHE A 2 0.27 0.72 -11.00
CA PHE A 2 1.05 1.80 -11.64
C PHE A 2 2.36 1.29 -12.21
N GLN A 3 2.90 0.23 -11.66
CA GLN A 3 4.14 -0.47 -12.03
C GLN A 3 5.41 0.33 -11.72
N HIS A 4 5.48 1.60 -12.09
CA HIS A 4 6.60 2.52 -11.85
C HIS A 4 6.12 3.97 -11.94
N ALA A 5 6.97 4.93 -11.58
CA ALA A 5 6.69 6.35 -11.71
C ALA A 5 7.62 7.07 -12.72
N SER A 6 8.82 6.53 -12.99
CA SER A 6 9.70 7.11 -14.01
C SER A 6 9.11 6.95 -15.41
N PRO A 7 8.98 8.04 -16.19
CA PRO A 7 8.54 7.98 -17.58
C PRO A 7 9.44 7.11 -18.47
N ALA A 8 10.75 7.08 -18.20
CA ALA A 8 11.71 6.28 -18.93
C ALA A 8 11.44 4.78 -18.73
N VAL A 9 11.31 4.33 -17.49
CA VAL A 9 11.02 2.93 -17.15
C VAL A 9 9.64 2.52 -17.65
N LEU A 10 8.61 3.34 -17.48
CA LEU A 10 7.26 3.07 -18.00
C LEU A 10 7.25 2.90 -19.52
N LYS A 11 8.05 3.67 -20.25
CA LYS A 11 8.22 3.51 -21.68
C LYS A 11 8.87 2.16 -22.05
N LEU A 12 9.90 1.73 -21.31
CA LEU A 12 10.50 0.41 -21.47
C LEU A 12 9.50 -0.71 -21.19
N MET A 13 8.66 -0.55 -20.16
CA MET A 13 7.56 -1.46 -19.83
C MET A 13 6.39 -1.44 -20.85
N LYS A 14 6.46 -0.61 -21.90
CA LYS A 14 5.36 -0.38 -22.84
C LYS A 14 4.07 0.10 -22.19
N ARG A 15 4.21 0.90 -21.13
CA ARG A 15 3.10 1.50 -20.40
C ARG A 15 2.97 3.00 -20.67
N PRO A 16 1.77 3.61 -20.50
CA PRO A 16 1.61 5.06 -20.63
C PRO A 16 2.55 5.79 -19.65
N ALA A 17 3.46 6.59 -20.21
CA ALA A 17 4.52 7.27 -19.44
C ALA A 17 4.04 8.65 -18.91
N HIS A 18 2.93 8.69 -18.19
CA HIS A 18 2.30 9.93 -17.72
C HIS A 18 2.26 9.99 -16.19
N ALA A 19 3.43 9.84 -15.51
CA ALA A 19 3.52 9.88 -14.05
C ALA A 19 2.94 11.18 -13.46
N GLU A 20 3.24 12.32 -14.07
CA GLU A 20 2.69 13.63 -13.65
C GLU A 20 1.16 13.67 -13.74
N ASN A 21 0.59 13.14 -14.83
CA ASN A 21 -0.86 13.04 -14.98
C ASN A 21 -1.48 12.09 -13.95
N THR A 22 -0.72 11.10 -13.45
CA THR A 22 -1.19 10.14 -12.45
C THR A 22 -1.32 10.79 -11.07
N LEU A 23 -0.35 11.59 -10.65
CA LEU A 23 -0.45 12.36 -9.40
C LEU A 23 -1.62 13.35 -9.43
N ALA A 24 -1.75 14.12 -10.51
CA ALA A 24 -2.89 15.05 -10.67
C ALA A 24 -4.23 14.30 -10.63
N ARG A 25 -4.29 13.11 -11.21
CA ARG A 25 -5.48 12.25 -11.18
C ARG A 25 -5.79 11.75 -9.78
N ILE A 26 -4.79 11.32 -9.01
CA ILE A 26 -4.93 10.90 -7.61
C ILE A 26 -5.48 12.06 -6.76
N LYS A 27 -4.92 13.26 -6.91
CA LYS A 27 -5.40 14.48 -6.23
C LYS A 27 -6.87 14.73 -6.55
N LYS A 28 -7.23 14.68 -7.83
CA LYS A 28 -8.62 14.86 -8.26
C LYS A 28 -9.57 13.78 -7.74
N TRP A 29 -9.14 12.52 -7.66
CA TRP A 29 -9.97 11.47 -7.06
C TRP A 29 -10.23 11.73 -5.57
N ARG A 30 -9.24 12.22 -4.84
CA ARG A 30 -9.40 12.58 -3.42
C ARG A 30 -10.28 13.82 -3.20
N GLU A 31 -10.30 14.76 -4.15
CA GLU A 31 -11.25 15.88 -4.13
C GLU A 31 -12.69 15.39 -4.27
N ILE A 32 -12.93 14.41 -5.14
CA ILE A 32 -14.28 13.86 -5.42
C ILE A 32 -14.69 12.88 -4.30
N ALA A 33 -13.77 12.06 -3.83
CA ALA A 33 -13.98 11.02 -2.83
C ALA A 33 -12.86 11.08 -1.78
N PRO A 34 -13.00 11.94 -0.74
CA PRO A 34 -11.92 12.17 0.24
C PRO A 34 -11.45 10.91 0.98
N ASN A 35 -12.33 9.93 1.14
CA ASN A 35 -12.05 8.66 1.82
C ASN A 35 -11.67 7.52 0.86
N ILE A 36 -11.38 7.83 -0.41
CA ILE A 36 -10.99 6.80 -1.37
C ILE A 36 -9.71 6.09 -0.93
N VAL A 37 -9.74 4.76 -0.94
CA VAL A 37 -8.58 3.92 -0.67
C VAL A 37 -7.90 3.57 -1.98
N LEU A 38 -6.62 3.87 -2.08
CA LEU A 38 -5.83 3.65 -3.28
C LEU A 38 -4.77 2.59 -3.03
N ARG A 39 -4.81 1.52 -3.83
CA ARG A 39 -3.78 0.48 -3.81
C ARG A 39 -3.13 0.33 -5.17
N SER A 40 -1.84 -0.02 -5.14
CA SER A 40 -1.09 -0.31 -6.35
C SER A 40 0.05 -1.28 -6.12
N THR A 41 0.59 -1.77 -7.23
CA THR A 41 1.76 -2.64 -7.25
C THR A 41 2.82 -2.01 -8.15
N PHE A 42 4.07 -2.18 -7.74
CA PHE A 42 5.25 -1.63 -8.40
C PHE A 42 6.27 -2.73 -8.67
N VAL A 43 7.17 -2.45 -9.60
CA VAL A 43 8.31 -3.32 -9.93
C VAL A 43 9.56 -2.46 -9.89
N VAL A 44 10.57 -2.92 -9.16
CA VAL A 44 11.91 -2.30 -9.10
C VAL A 44 12.94 -3.20 -9.76
N GLY A 45 14.04 -2.61 -10.22
CA GLY A 45 15.10 -3.36 -10.90
C GLY A 45 14.73 -3.81 -12.30
N PHE A 46 13.79 -3.14 -12.96
CA PHE A 46 13.46 -3.42 -14.36
C PHE A 46 14.67 -3.10 -15.25
N PRO A 47 14.95 -3.90 -16.32
CA PRO A 47 16.06 -3.61 -17.24
C PRO A 47 16.05 -2.17 -17.73
N GLY A 48 17.17 -1.48 -17.58
CA GLY A 48 17.35 -0.06 -17.91
C GLY A 48 16.91 0.92 -16.84
N GLU A 49 16.45 0.47 -15.66
CA GLU A 49 16.14 1.35 -14.52
C GLU A 49 17.45 1.88 -13.91
N THR A 50 17.63 3.20 -13.89
CA THR A 50 18.76 3.88 -13.24
C THR A 50 18.46 4.19 -11.77
N GLU A 51 19.46 4.66 -11.02
CA GLU A 51 19.23 5.13 -9.65
C GLU A 51 18.36 6.40 -9.64
N GLU A 52 18.51 7.26 -10.63
CA GLU A 52 17.68 8.46 -10.79
C GLU A 52 16.21 8.09 -11.05
N ASP A 53 15.96 7.05 -11.86
CA ASP A 53 14.61 6.54 -12.10
C ASP A 53 13.99 5.99 -10.81
N PHE A 54 14.78 5.28 -10.02
CA PHE A 54 14.33 4.75 -8.73
C PHE A 54 14.05 5.88 -7.73
N GLN A 55 14.87 6.92 -7.68
CA GLN A 55 14.61 8.09 -6.83
C GLN A 55 13.30 8.81 -7.23
N ILE A 56 13.04 8.96 -8.54
CA ILE A 56 11.74 9.48 -9.03
C ILE A 56 10.57 8.64 -8.50
N LEU A 57 10.73 7.31 -8.43
CA LEU A 57 9.69 6.44 -7.88
C LEU A 57 9.47 6.69 -6.38
N LEU A 58 10.53 6.83 -5.58
CA LEU A 58 10.42 7.10 -4.14
C LEU A 58 9.76 8.46 -3.86
N ASP A 59 10.16 9.50 -4.60
CA ASP A 59 9.59 10.85 -4.46
C ASP A 59 8.10 10.85 -4.86
N TRP A 60 7.76 10.12 -5.91
CA TRP A 60 6.38 9.96 -6.35
C TRP A 60 5.53 9.22 -5.31
N LEU A 61 6.05 8.17 -4.66
CA LEU A 61 5.35 7.46 -3.59
C LEU A 61 4.99 8.39 -2.44
N ASP A 62 5.95 9.23 -2.03
CA ASP A 62 5.77 10.16 -0.92
C ASP A 62 4.70 11.21 -1.23
N GLU A 63 4.67 11.72 -2.47
CA GLU A 63 3.64 12.67 -2.91
C GLU A 63 2.28 12.00 -3.13
N ALA A 64 2.26 10.77 -3.66
CA ALA A 64 1.03 10.04 -3.94
C ALA A 64 0.32 9.57 -2.66
N GLU A 65 1.06 9.30 -1.58
CA GLU A 65 0.54 8.78 -0.31
C GLU A 65 -0.52 7.66 -0.52
N LEU A 66 -0.17 6.63 -1.29
CA LEU A 66 -1.07 5.49 -1.50
C LEU A 66 -1.34 4.77 -0.16
N ASP A 67 -2.53 4.16 -0.05
CA ASP A 67 -2.93 3.51 1.20
C ASP A 67 -2.28 2.14 1.36
N ARG A 68 -2.22 1.38 0.27
CA ARG A 68 -1.61 0.04 0.26
C ARG A 68 -0.76 -0.12 -0.99
N VAL A 69 0.49 -0.50 -0.83
CA VAL A 69 1.41 -0.74 -1.94
C VAL A 69 2.11 -2.08 -1.80
N GLY A 70 2.30 -2.77 -2.92
CA GLY A 70 3.18 -3.92 -3.02
C GLY A 70 4.31 -3.62 -3.99
N CYS A 71 5.47 -4.21 -3.74
CA CYS A 71 6.63 -4.09 -4.62
C CYS A 71 7.21 -5.47 -4.94
N PHE A 72 7.50 -5.69 -6.22
CA PHE A 72 8.21 -6.87 -6.68
C PHE A 72 9.55 -6.47 -7.29
N LYS A 73 10.55 -7.31 -7.11
CA LYS A 73 11.78 -7.25 -7.92
C LYS A 73 11.48 -7.76 -9.33
N TYR A 74 12.09 -7.17 -10.34
CA TYR A 74 12.00 -7.72 -11.69
C TYR A 74 12.49 -9.16 -11.71
N SER A 75 11.71 -10.04 -12.29
CA SER A 75 12.07 -11.44 -12.52
C SER A 75 11.89 -11.77 -13.99
N PRO A 76 12.93 -12.31 -14.67
CA PRO A 76 12.82 -12.76 -16.04
C PRO A 76 11.77 -13.89 -16.16
N VAL A 77 10.85 -13.73 -17.08
CA VAL A 77 9.86 -14.75 -17.45
C VAL A 77 10.18 -15.23 -18.86
N GLU A 78 10.21 -16.53 -19.08
CA GLU A 78 10.48 -17.12 -20.39
C GLU A 78 9.56 -16.52 -21.48
N GLY A 79 10.14 -16.12 -22.61
CA GLY A 79 9.44 -15.50 -23.72
C GLY A 79 9.08 -14.02 -23.55
N ALA A 80 9.37 -13.41 -22.40
CA ALA A 80 9.11 -11.99 -22.19
C ALA A 80 10.16 -11.12 -22.92
N ARG A 81 9.67 -10.16 -23.72
CA ARG A 81 10.55 -9.22 -24.45
C ARG A 81 11.45 -8.37 -23.55
N ALA A 82 11.05 -8.19 -22.29
CA ALA A 82 11.86 -7.45 -21.32
C ALA A 82 13.20 -8.12 -21.06
N ASN A 83 13.32 -9.44 -21.25
CA ASN A 83 14.57 -10.18 -21.10
C ASN A 83 15.62 -9.81 -22.15
N GLU A 84 15.18 -9.26 -23.30
CA GLU A 84 16.04 -8.85 -24.42
C GLU A 84 16.53 -7.40 -24.29
N LEU A 85 16.02 -6.66 -23.30
CA LEU A 85 16.44 -5.29 -23.04
C LEU A 85 17.89 -5.29 -22.52
N PRO A 86 18.69 -4.27 -22.87
CA PRO A 86 20.02 -4.09 -22.28
C PRO A 86 19.92 -3.61 -20.82
N ASP A 87 21.07 -3.51 -20.16
CA ASP A 87 21.24 -2.86 -18.88
C ASP A 87 20.38 -3.51 -17.75
N HIS A 88 20.46 -4.84 -17.68
CA HIS A 88 19.86 -5.59 -16.58
C HIS A 88 20.44 -5.14 -15.24
N VAL A 89 19.54 -4.81 -14.30
CA VAL A 89 19.94 -4.39 -12.96
C VAL A 89 20.42 -5.62 -12.17
N PRO A 90 21.62 -5.58 -11.56
CA PRO A 90 22.14 -6.67 -10.72
C PRO A 90 21.20 -7.01 -9.57
N GLU A 91 21.21 -8.26 -9.13
CA GLU A 91 20.28 -8.75 -8.10
C GLU A 91 20.44 -8.06 -6.74
N ASP A 92 21.67 -7.75 -6.35
CA ASP A 92 21.99 -7.00 -5.14
C ASP A 92 21.41 -5.58 -5.18
N ILE A 93 21.47 -4.90 -6.34
CA ILE A 93 20.87 -3.58 -6.53
C ILE A 93 19.34 -3.67 -6.54
N GLN A 94 18.76 -4.73 -7.15
CA GLN A 94 17.31 -4.95 -7.09
C GLN A 94 16.84 -5.16 -5.64
N GLN A 95 17.64 -5.89 -4.83
CA GLN A 95 17.33 -6.13 -3.43
C GLN A 95 17.40 -4.83 -2.61
N ASP A 96 18.47 -4.04 -2.77
CA ASP A 96 18.62 -2.73 -2.13
C ASP A 96 17.44 -1.81 -2.46
N ARG A 97 17.07 -1.70 -3.73
CA ARG A 97 15.93 -0.88 -4.16
C ARG A 97 14.61 -1.37 -3.59
N TRP A 98 14.42 -2.68 -3.54
CA TRP A 98 13.22 -3.26 -2.94
C TRP A 98 13.12 -2.93 -1.44
N GLU A 99 14.21 -3.06 -0.70
CA GLU A 99 14.26 -2.73 0.74
C GLU A 99 13.97 -1.24 0.98
N ARG A 100 14.59 -0.36 0.20
CA ARG A 100 14.36 1.10 0.29
C ARG A 100 12.92 1.47 -0.09
N PHE A 101 12.35 0.81 -1.09
CA PHE A 101 10.95 0.99 -1.47
C PHE A 101 10.02 0.57 -0.34
N MET A 102 10.24 -0.61 0.24
CA MET A 102 9.40 -1.13 1.33
C MET A 102 9.52 -0.27 2.59
N ALA A 103 10.71 0.20 2.93
CA ALA A 103 10.91 1.14 4.03
C ALA A 103 10.13 2.46 3.82
N LYS A 104 10.16 3.03 2.60
CA LYS A 104 9.38 4.21 2.25
C LYS A 104 7.88 3.95 2.32
N ALA A 105 7.42 2.81 1.82
CA ALA A 105 6.02 2.39 1.89
C ALA A 105 5.53 2.24 3.35
N GLN A 106 6.35 1.65 4.22
CA GLN A 106 6.08 1.51 5.65
C GLN A 106 5.98 2.88 6.33
N GLU A 107 6.92 3.79 6.07
CA GLU A 107 6.88 5.17 6.59
C GLU A 107 5.56 5.88 6.22
N ILE A 108 5.14 5.76 4.96
CA ILE A 108 3.89 6.36 4.48
C ILE A 108 2.68 5.71 5.17
N SER A 109 2.66 4.38 5.30
CA SER A 109 1.59 3.65 5.97
C SER A 109 1.44 4.08 7.43
N THR A 110 2.54 4.08 8.19
CA THR A 110 2.59 4.55 9.60
C THR A 110 2.00 5.96 9.73
N ARG A 111 2.47 6.89 8.89
CA ARG A 111 1.99 8.28 8.89
C ARG A 111 0.48 8.38 8.58
N LYS A 112 -0.03 7.57 7.66
CA LYS A 112 -1.45 7.55 7.29
C LYS A 112 -2.31 6.92 8.37
N LEU A 113 -1.90 5.80 8.96
CA LEU A 113 -2.64 5.12 10.02
C LEU A 113 -2.66 5.96 11.30
N ALA A 114 -1.57 6.64 11.65
CA ALA A 114 -1.56 7.58 12.77
C ALA A 114 -2.63 8.68 12.65
N ARG A 115 -3.00 9.10 11.45
CA ARG A 115 -4.09 10.07 11.22
C ARG A 115 -5.47 9.48 11.50
N ARG A 116 -5.61 8.16 11.65
CA ARG A 116 -6.86 7.47 11.99
C ARG A 116 -7.14 7.48 13.49
N VAL A 117 -6.11 7.61 14.32
CA VAL A 117 -6.26 7.64 15.77
C VAL A 117 -7.24 8.75 16.20
N GLY A 118 -8.21 8.39 17.02
CA GLY A 118 -9.30 9.26 17.46
C GLY A 118 -10.52 9.31 16.52
N GLN A 119 -10.43 8.73 15.31
CA GLN A 119 -11.56 8.66 14.39
C GLN A 119 -12.50 7.50 14.76
N THR A 120 -13.78 7.68 14.46
CA THR A 120 -14.79 6.60 14.49
C THR A 120 -14.84 5.92 13.14
N MET A 121 -14.86 4.57 13.16
CA MET A 121 -14.89 3.74 11.97
C MET A 121 -15.79 2.54 12.16
N THR A 122 -16.37 2.03 11.09
CA THR A 122 -17.05 0.74 11.07
C THR A 122 -16.03 -0.38 10.80
N VAL A 123 -16.02 -1.42 11.61
CA VAL A 123 -15.18 -2.60 11.48
C VAL A 123 -16.07 -3.82 11.21
N LEU A 124 -15.70 -4.61 10.21
CA LEU A 124 -16.26 -5.95 9.99
C LEU A 124 -15.43 -6.94 10.78
N ILE A 125 -16.07 -7.67 11.68
CA ILE A 125 -15.42 -8.71 12.50
C ILE A 125 -15.11 -9.92 11.62
N ASP A 126 -13.86 -10.35 11.65
CA ASP A 126 -13.38 -11.52 10.94
C ASP A 126 -13.30 -12.75 11.83
N ASP A 127 -12.89 -12.57 13.10
CA ASP A 127 -12.76 -13.65 14.08
C ASP A 127 -12.86 -13.12 15.51
N VAL A 128 -13.10 -14.03 16.45
CA VAL A 128 -13.09 -13.77 17.91
C VAL A 128 -12.27 -14.88 18.56
N ASP A 129 -11.21 -14.51 19.26
CA ASP A 129 -10.30 -15.44 19.94
C ASP A 129 -10.20 -15.16 21.46
N GLU A 130 -9.16 -15.70 22.11
CA GLU A 130 -8.95 -15.56 23.56
C GLU A 130 -8.57 -14.13 23.99
N GLU A 131 -8.10 -13.29 23.06
CA GLU A 131 -7.65 -11.92 23.30
C GLU A 131 -8.76 -10.88 23.02
N GLY A 132 -9.78 -11.28 22.27
CA GLY A 132 -10.91 -10.44 21.86
C GLY A 132 -11.30 -10.62 20.41
N ALA A 133 -11.90 -9.58 19.82
CA ALA A 133 -12.29 -9.61 18.41
C ALA A 133 -11.21 -9.00 17.52
N VAL A 134 -11.09 -9.55 16.34
CA VAL A 134 -10.27 -9.00 15.27
C VAL A 134 -11.12 -8.81 14.01
N GLY A 135 -10.87 -7.70 13.32
CA GLY A 135 -11.62 -7.38 12.12
C GLY A 135 -10.86 -6.48 11.18
N ARG A 136 -11.55 -5.92 10.21
CA ARG A 136 -10.95 -5.02 9.22
C ARG A 136 -11.87 -3.84 8.90
N THR A 137 -11.26 -2.77 8.42
CA THR A 137 -12.00 -1.62 7.88
C THR A 137 -12.36 -1.85 6.40
N ILE A 138 -13.19 -0.96 5.85
CA ILE A 138 -13.47 -0.93 4.41
C ILE A 138 -12.20 -0.74 3.54
N ALA A 139 -11.11 -0.29 4.14
CA ALA A 139 -9.84 -0.05 3.46
C ALA A 139 -9.00 -1.31 3.26
N ASP A 140 -9.33 -2.39 3.96
CA ASP A 140 -8.43 -3.52 4.13
C ASP A 140 -9.01 -4.79 3.48
N ALA A 141 -8.17 -5.50 2.72
CA ALA A 141 -8.51 -6.78 2.13
C ALA A 141 -8.27 -7.91 3.15
N PRO A 142 -9.15 -8.93 3.18
CA PRO A 142 -9.02 -10.04 4.12
C PRO A 142 -7.70 -10.79 3.92
N ASN A 143 -7.01 -11.09 5.02
CA ASN A 143 -5.76 -11.88 5.06
C ASN A 143 -4.58 -11.30 4.26
N ILE A 144 -4.65 -10.05 3.83
CA ILE A 144 -3.60 -9.40 3.01
C ILE A 144 -3.15 -8.08 3.63
N ASP A 145 -4.09 -7.28 4.12
CA ASP A 145 -3.80 -5.96 4.70
C ASP A 145 -3.83 -6.02 6.23
N GLY A 146 -3.72 -4.85 6.87
CA GLY A 146 -3.75 -4.72 8.31
C GLY A 146 -5.09 -5.07 8.95
N MET A 147 -5.06 -5.30 10.23
CA MET A 147 -6.19 -5.68 11.06
C MET A 147 -6.59 -4.55 12.02
N VAL A 148 -7.77 -4.68 12.59
CA VAL A 148 -8.23 -3.86 13.71
C VAL A 148 -8.44 -4.79 14.90
N TYR A 149 -7.69 -4.57 15.98
CA TYR A 149 -7.77 -5.34 17.21
C TYR A 149 -8.72 -4.66 18.20
N LEU A 150 -9.68 -5.44 18.71
CA LEU A 150 -10.66 -5.05 19.73
C LEU A 150 -10.41 -5.91 20.97
N ASN A 151 -9.36 -5.58 21.72
CA ASN A 151 -8.94 -6.34 22.88
C ASN A 151 -10.07 -6.37 23.94
N ASP A 152 -10.24 -7.52 24.59
CA ASP A 152 -11.27 -7.77 25.63
C ASP A 152 -12.73 -7.56 25.15
N TYR A 153 -12.98 -7.55 23.83
CA TYR A 153 -14.34 -7.47 23.29
C TYR A 153 -14.77 -8.81 22.69
N PHE A 154 -15.80 -9.42 23.28
CA PHE A 154 -16.30 -10.77 22.95
C PHE A 154 -17.79 -10.80 22.59
N ASP A 155 -18.50 -9.69 22.68
CA ASP A 155 -19.96 -9.61 22.41
C ASP A 155 -20.24 -9.37 20.93
N CYS A 156 -19.65 -10.23 20.09
CA CYS A 156 -19.81 -10.21 18.63
C CYS A 156 -19.47 -11.57 18.03
N ALA A 157 -19.76 -11.72 16.75
CA ALA A 157 -19.40 -12.88 15.94
C ALA A 157 -18.79 -12.48 14.60
N ALA A 158 -18.06 -13.39 13.97
CA ALA A 158 -17.55 -13.17 12.61
C ALA A 158 -18.71 -12.83 11.64
N GLY A 159 -18.55 -11.74 10.90
CA GLY A 159 -19.56 -11.19 10.01
C GLY A 159 -20.33 -9.99 10.57
N ASP A 160 -20.20 -9.70 11.85
CA ASP A 160 -20.83 -8.53 12.47
C ASP A 160 -20.11 -7.23 12.10
N PHE A 161 -20.88 -6.14 12.07
CA PHE A 161 -20.34 -4.79 11.92
C PHE A 161 -20.44 -4.04 13.24
N VAL A 162 -19.33 -3.50 13.70
CA VAL A 162 -19.27 -2.72 14.94
C VAL A 162 -18.69 -1.33 14.70
N GLU A 163 -19.25 -0.34 15.39
CA GLU A 163 -18.69 1.02 15.40
C GLU A 163 -17.64 1.15 16.47
N VAL A 164 -16.45 1.58 16.08
CA VAL A 164 -15.28 1.65 16.95
C VAL A 164 -14.62 3.01 16.88
N LYS A 165 -13.93 3.38 17.96
CA LYS A 165 -13.01 4.50 17.99
C LYS A 165 -11.58 3.99 17.97
N ILE A 166 -10.79 4.42 16.99
CA ILE A 166 -9.38 4.05 16.88
C ILE A 166 -8.59 4.69 18.02
N THR A 167 -7.87 3.88 18.77
CA THR A 167 -7.09 4.31 19.95
C THR A 167 -5.59 4.32 19.70
N HIS A 168 -5.10 3.43 18.82
CA HIS A 168 -3.69 3.27 18.50
C HIS A 168 -3.50 2.76 17.07
N SER A 169 -2.30 2.95 16.52
CA SER A 169 -1.87 2.40 15.22
C SER A 169 -0.38 2.09 15.24
N ASP A 170 0.03 1.11 14.46
CA ASP A 170 1.42 0.88 14.07
C ASP A 170 1.62 1.08 12.56
N GLU A 171 2.53 0.33 11.95
CA GLU A 171 2.85 0.43 10.51
C GLU A 171 1.74 -0.12 9.61
N TYR A 172 0.95 -1.09 10.11
CA TYR A 172 -0.03 -1.82 9.30
C TYR A 172 -1.38 -1.97 9.97
N ASP A 173 -1.43 -2.03 11.31
CA ASP A 173 -2.59 -2.40 12.09
C ASP A 173 -3.14 -1.24 12.93
N LEU A 174 -4.37 -1.41 13.40
CA LEU A 174 -5.09 -0.48 14.25
C LEU A 174 -5.58 -1.19 15.52
N TRP A 175 -5.70 -0.44 16.61
CA TRP A 175 -6.38 -0.86 17.83
C TRP A 175 -7.54 0.08 18.09
N ALA A 176 -8.62 -0.46 18.58
CA ALA A 176 -9.83 0.32 18.75
C ALA A 176 -10.67 -0.14 19.96
N GLU A 177 -11.55 0.74 20.40
CA GLU A 177 -12.57 0.47 21.40
C GLU A 177 -13.95 0.57 20.77
N VAL A 178 -14.84 -0.37 21.12
CA VAL A 178 -16.23 -0.37 20.62
C VAL A 178 -17.00 0.78 21.26
N ILE A 179 -17.71 1.54 20.45
CA ILE A 179 -18.59 2.64 20.90
C ILE A 179 -20.07 2.32 20.73
N SER A 180 -20.43 1.44 19.78
CA SER A 180 -21.78 0.86 19.63
C SER A 180 -21.68 -0.43 18.82
N ALA A 181 -22.49 -1.40 19.15
CA ALA A 181 -22.66 -2.66 18.47
C ALA A 181 -24.05 -2.72 17.80
#